data_65f8742b4b35be665e28637e3c4d59b0
#
_entry.id   65f8742b4b35be665e28637e3c4d59b0
#
_cell.length_a   1.000
_cell.length_b   1.000
_cell.length_c   1.000
_cell.angle_alpha   90.00
_cell.angle_beta   90.00
_cell.angle_gamma   90.00
#
_symmetry.space_group_name_H-M   'P 1'
#
loop_
_entity.id
_entity.type
_entity.pdbx_description
1 polymer ?
#
loop_
_entity_poly.entity_id
_entity_poly.type
_entity_poly.pdbx_seq_one_letter_code
_entity_poly.pdbx_strand_id
1 'polypeptide(L)'
;MSEDIKRYDLDEIRKAIAILFADVKIGAGECVEVRMIDKRKHLVAAGWFDDTNVMAKAVARLARDGFGEAGSYRHIHENVYWTCNPVNDALLARQEKNKIDFAAETSSDNNVTRRTWLPVDIDPLRPSGVSATKATPSRCG
;
A
#
# COMPACT_ATOMS: atom_id res chain seq x y z
N MET A 1 -18.71 -17.49 -9.61
CA MET A 1 -17.45 -17.02 -9.03
C MET A 1 -17.65 -15.55 -8.70
N SER A 2 -17.61 -15.22 -7.43
CA SER A 2 -17.88 -13.85 -6.96
C SER A 2 -16.71 -12.92 -7.29
N GLU A 3 -16.98 -11.61 -7.49
CA GLU A 3 -15.97 -10.58 -7.70
C GLU A 3 -14.93 -10.50 -6.57
N ASP A 4 -15.20 -11.09 -5.42
CA ASP A 4 -14.31 -11.13 -4.26
C ASP A 4 -12.99 -11.89 -4.50
N ILE A 5 -12.95 -12.82 -5.45
CA ILE A 5 -11.73 -13.56 -5.78
C ILE A 5 -10.69 -12.69 -6.45
N LYS A 6 -11.10 -11.63 -7.17
CA LYS A 6 -10.20 -10.72 -7.88
C LYS A 6 -9.44 -9.76 -6.95
N ARG A 7 -9.96 -9.47 -5.76
CA ARG A 7 -9.33 -8.56 -4.79
C ARG A 7 -8.03 -9.08 -4.20
N TYR A 8 -7.83 -10.39 -4.25
CA TYR A 8 -6.71 -11.08 -3.58
C TYR A 8 -5.88 -11.90 -4.55
N ASP A 9 -5.97 -11.58 -5.83
CA ASP A 9 -5.22 -12.26 -6.88
C ASP A 9 -3.72 -11.98 -6.71
N LEU A 10 -3.02 -13.00 -6.26
CA LEU A 10 -1.59 -12.92 -5.98
C LEU A 10 -0.78 -12.63 -7.25
N ASP A 11 -1.21 -13.12 -8.40
CA ASP A 11 -0.50 -12.91 -9.66
C ASP A 11 -0.66 -11.46 -10.15
N GLU A 12 -1.84 -10.87 -9.98
CA GLU A 12 -2.06 -9.45 -10.28
C GLU A 12 -1.26 -8.55 -9.34
N ILE A 13 -1.20 -8.89 -8.05
CA ILE A 13 -0.36 -8.17 -7.07
C ILE A 13 1.12 -8.25 -7.47
N ARG A 14 1.62 -9.43 -7.86
CA ARG A 14 3.00 -9.61 -8.35
C ARG A 14 3.29 -8.79 -9.58
N LYS A 15 2.38 -8.74 -10.55
CA LYS A 15 2.51 -7.89 -11.75
C LYS A 15 2.60 -6.41 -11.38
N ALA A 16 1.72 -5.93 -10.50
CA ALA A 16 1.75 -4.56 -10.02
C ALA A 16 3.09 -4.22 -9.34
N ILE A 17 3.57 -5.08 -8.45
CA ILE A 17 4.86 -4.92 -7.78
C ILE A 17 6.01 -4.88 -8.81
N ALA A 18 6.00 -5.78 -9.79
CA ALA A 18 7.05 -5.83 -10.83
C ALA A 18 7.11 -4.54 -11.66
N ILE A 19 5.97 -3.92 -11.94
CA ILE A 19 5.90 -2.65 -12.68
C ILE A 19 6.33 -1.49 -11.79
N LEU A 20 5.76 -1.38 -10.60
CA LEU A 20 5.96 -0.22 -9.72
C LEU A 20 7.38 -0.16 -9.15
N PHE A 21 8.01 -1.29 -8.93
CA PHE A 21 9.33 -1.38 -8.32
C PHE A 21 10.42 -1.93 -9.24
N ALA A 22 10.21 -1.86 -10.57
CA ALA A 22 11.19 -2.32 -11.57
C ALA A 22 12.57 -1.67 -11.39
N ASP A 23 12.60 -0.37 -11.05
CA ASP A 23 13.82 0.41 -10.86
C ASP A 23 14.26 0.53 -9.39
N VAL A 24 13.61 -0.19 -8.47
CA VAL A 24 13.94 -0.16 -7.05
C VAL A 24 14.97 -1.23 -6.74
N LYS A 25 16.03 -0.84 -6.03
CA LYS A 25 17.12 -1.73 -5.60
C LYS A 25 16.74 -2.45 -4.30
N ILE A 26 15.66 -3.23 -4.37
CA ILE A 26 15.18 -4.00 -3.23
C ILE A 26 16.26 -5.00 -2.80
N GLY A 27 16.61 -4.97 -1.51
CA GLY A 27 17.68 -5.77 -0.94
C GLY A 27 19.10 -5.25 -1.18
N ALA A 28 19.24 -4.10 -1.87
CA ALA A 28 20.52 -3.44 -2.15
C ALA A 28 20.51 -1.95 -1.75
N GLY A 29 20.10 -1.66 -0.53
CA GLY A 29 20.02 -0.32 0.05
C GLY A 29 18.61 0.27 0.08
N GLU A 30 17.63 -0.35 -0.58
CA GLU A 30 16.25 0.09 -0.67
C GLU A 30 15.28 -1.01 -0.26
N CYS A 31 14.18 -0.61 0.36
CA CYS A 31 13.06 -1.47 0.70
C CYS A 31 11.73 -0.75 0.46
N VAL A 32 10.63 -1.46 0.64
CA VAL A 32 9.27 -0.95 0.48
C VAL A 32 8.51 -1.16 1.77
N GLU A 33 7.77 -0.16 2.22
CA GLU A 33 6.85 -0.30 3.34
C GLU A 33 5.45 -0.64 2.85
N VAL A 34 4.85 -1.63 3.47
CA VAL A 34 3.42 -1.96 3.36
C VAL A 34 2.74 -1.60 4.67
N ARG A 35 1.57 -0.96 4.61
CA ARG A 35 0.82 -0.57 5.80
C ARG A 35 -0.69 -0.73 5.65
N MET A 36 -1.35 -0.91 6.77
CA MET A 36 -2.79 -0.86 6.92
C MET A 36 -3.10 0.03 8.14
N ILE A 37 -4.01 0.99 7.99
CA ILE A 37 -4.28 2.02 9.01
C ILE A 37 -5.75 2.00 9.37
N ASP A 38 -6.06 1.84 10.64
CA ASP A 38 -7.39 2.11 11.20
C ASP A 38 -7.34 3.42 11.98
N LYS A 39 -7.81 4.49 11.35
CA LYS A 39 -7.80 5.83 11.95
C LYS A 39 -8.71 5.94 13.17
N ARG A 40 -9.81 5.19 13.20
CA ARG A 40 -10.77 5.25 14.30
C ARG A 40 -10.23 4.61 15.55
N LYS A 41 -9.49 3.52 15.41
CA LYS A 41 -8.87 2.80 16.51
C LYS A 41 -7.46 3.31 16.84
N HIS A 42 -6.91 4.22 16.04
CA HIS A 42 -5.51 4.66 16.12
C HIS A 42 -4.51 3.50 16.06
N LEU A 43 -4.80 2.51 15.20
CA LEU A 43 -3.96 1.34 15.00
C LEU A 43 -3.31 1.38 13.62
N VAL A 44 -2.04 1.00 13.58
CA VAL A 44 -1.29 0.84 12.35
C VAL A 44 -0.60 -0.52 12.38
N ALA A 45 -0.80 -1.29 11.31
CA ALA A 45 0.02 -2.46 11.02
C ALA A 45 0.91 -2.11 9.83
N ALA A 46 2.20 -2.35 9.95
CA ALA A 46 3.16 -2.06 8.89
C ALA A 46 4.29 -3.09 8.86
N GLY A 47 4.98 -3.17 7.74
CA GLY A 47 6.17 -3.98 7.57
C GLY A 47 7.03 -3.45 6.45
N TRP A 48 8.34 -3.65 6.56
CA TRP A 48 9.33 -3.27 5.58
C TRP A 48 9.86 -4.51 4.88
N PHE A 49 9.86 -4.47 3.55
CA PHE A 49 10.13 -5.62 2.71
C PHE A 49 11.34 -5.38 1.82
N ASP A 50 12.25 -6.34 1.83
CA ASP A 50 13.36 -6.47 0.90
C ASP A 50 13.21 -7.70 -0.03
N ASP A 51 12.07 -8.38 0.07
CA ASP A 51 11.69 -9.52 -0.76
C ASP A 51 10.30 -9.30 -1.36
N THR A 52 10.22 -9.14 -2.67
CA THR A 52 8.98 -8.84 -3.39
C THR A 52 7.98 -9.99 -3.39
N ASN A 53 8.43 -11.25 -3.34
CA ASN A 53 7.53 -12.41 -3.27
C ASN A 53 6.86 -12.49 -1.90
N VAL A 54 7.62 -12.28 -0.83
CA VAL A 54 7.09 -12.23 0.54
C VAL A 54 6.15 -11.04 0.69
N MET A 55 6.51 -9.88 0.12
CA MET A 55 5.65 -8.69 0.09
C MET A 55 4.31 -8.99 -0.59
N ALA A 56 4.32 -9.61 -1.77
CA ALA A 56 3.09 -9.91 -2.51
C ALA A 56 2.14 -10.81 -1.71
N LYS A 57 2.69 -11.84 -1.06
CA LYS A 57 1.91 -12.73 -0.18
C LYS A 57 1.35 -12.00 1.04
N ALA A 58 2.14 -11.10 1.64
CA ALA A 58 1.69 -10.29 2.77
C ALA A 58 0.56 -9.35 2.37
N VAL A 59 0.67 -8.66 1.23
CA VAL A 59 -0.39 -7.79 0.69
C VAL A 59 -1.67 -8.56 0.42
N ALA A 60 -1.59 -9.72 -0.23
CA ALA A 60 -2.76 -10.56 -0.50
C ALA A 60 -3.45 -11.02 0.81
N ARG A 61 -2.68 -11.43 1.81
CA ARG A 61 -3.20 -11.82 3.12
C ARG A 61 -3.87 -10.66 3.85
N LEU A 62 -3.24 -9.50 3.89
CA LEU A 62 -3.82 -8.30 4.50
C LEU A 62 -5.13 -7.91 3.83
N ALA A 63 -5.18 -7.90 2.51
CA ALA A 63 -6.37 -7.55 1.75
C ALA A 63 -7.53 -8.53 2.01
N ARG A 64 -7.23 -9.81 2.18
CA ARG A 64 -8.23 -10.85 2.44
C ARG A 64 -8.69 -10.88 3.89
N ASP A 65 -7.76 -10.92 4.82
CA ASP A 65 -8.02 -11.26 6.24
C ASP A 65 -7.84 -10.07 7.18
N GLY A 66 -7.24 -8.97 6.72
CA GLY A 66 -6.80 -7.89 7.60
C GLY A 66 -5.58 -8.28 8.42
N PHE A 67 -5.35 -7.57 9.51
CA PHE A 67 -4.25 -7.83 10.46
C PHE A 67 -4.76 -7.91 11.90
N GLY A 68 -4.19 -8.83 12.67
CA GLY A 68 -4.59 -9.10 14.05
C GLY A 68 -5.66 -10.18 14.16
N GLU A 69 -6.04 -10.49 15.38
CA GLU A 69 -7.04 -11.52 15.67
C GLU A 69 -8.45 -11.02 15.32
N ALA A 70 -9.14 -11.75 14.44
CA ALA A 70 -10.51 -11.44 14.06
C ALA A 70 -11.44 -11.40 15.28
N GLY A 71 -12.28 -10.36 15.37
CA GLY A 71 -13.18 -10.13 16.51
C GLY A 71 -12.55 -9.40 17.68
N SER A 72 -11.22 -9.20 17.69
CA SER A 72 -10.55 -8.39 18.71
C SER A 72 -10.59 -6.90 18.36
N TYR A 73 -10.51 -6.03 19.39
CA TYR A 73 -10.39 -4.58 19.18
C TYR A 73 -9.16 -4.22 18.33
N ARG A 74 -8.09 -4.99 18.44
CA ARG A 74 -6.85 -4.77 17.69
C ARG A 74 -6.87 -5.34 16.26
N HIS A 75 -7.97 -5.93 15.82
CA HIS A 75 -8.11 -6.35 14.43
C HIS A 75 -8.31 -5.14 13.51
N ILE A 76 -7.48 -5.05 12.47
CA ILE A 76 -7.56 -4.03 11.43
C ILE A 76 -7.96 -4.73 10.12
N HIS A 77 -9.01 -4.25 9.47
CA HIS A 77 -9.38 -4.69 8.12
C HIS A 77 -9.77 -3.48 7.29
N GLU A 78 -8.77 -2.81 6.79
CA GLU A 78 -8.85 -1.56 6.03
C GLU A 78 -8.08 -1.70 4.70
N ASN A 79 -7.96 -0.62 3.96
CA ASN A 79 -7.17 -0.64 2.73
C ASN A 79 -5.70 -0.90 2.99
N VAL A 80 -5.08 -1.64 2.08
CA VAL A 80 -3.63 -1.89 2.10
C VAL A 80 -2.94 -0.82 1.26
N TYR A 81 -1.91 -0.21 1.81
CA TYR A 81 -1.08 0.78 1.15
C TYR A 81 0.37 0.32 1.11
N TRP A 82 1.11 0.77 0.12
CA TRP A 82 2.57 0.67 0.10
C TRP A 82 3.20 1.98 -0.33
N THR A 83 4.45 2.20 0.03
CA THR A 83 5.20 3.37 -0.42
C THR A 83 5.45 3.25 -1.93
N CYS A 84 5.05 4.25 -2.71
CA CYS A 84 5.26 4.24 -4.15
C CYS A 84 6.73 4.50 -4.54
N ASN A 85 7.50 5.09 -3.64
CA ASN A 85 8.92 5.32 -3.78
C ASN A 85 9.70 4.49 -2.75
N PRO A 86 10.92 4.05 -3.08
CA PRO A 86 11.72 3.26 -2.18
C PRO A 86 12.14 4.05 -0.94
N VAL A 87 12.22 3.35 0.17
CA VAL A 87 12.71 3.88 1.43
C VAL A 87 14.03 3.21 1.82
N ASN A 88 14.76 3.85 2.72
CA ASN A 88 16.07 3.36 3.17
C ASN A 88 15.92 2.00 3.87
N ASP A 89 16.75 1.04 3.51
CA ASP A 89 16.74 -0.32 4.07
C ASP A 89 17.14 -0.38 5.56
N ALA A 90 17.72 0.67 6.12
CA ALA A 90 17.90 0.78 7.57
C ALA A 90 16.58 0.66 8.35
N LEU A 91 15.45 0.94 7.72
CA LEU A 91 14.11 0.76 8.31
C LEU A 91 13.76 -0.71 8.56
N LEU A 92 14.41 -1.65 7.87
CA LEU A 92 14.25 -3.08 8.13
C LEU A 92 14.63 -3.47 9.57
N ALA A 93 15.44 -2.65 10.24
CA ALA A 93 15.84 -2.88 11.63
C ALA A 93 14.78 -2.44 12.66
N ARG A 94 13.72 -1.73 12.26
CA ARG A 94 12.67 -1.28 13.17
C ARG A 94 11.86 -2.42 13.78
N GLN A 95 11.68 -3.48 13.02
CA GLN A 95 11.01 -4.70 13.45
C GLN A 95 11.51 -5.88 12.60
N GLU A 96 10.92 -7.07 12.78
CA GLU A 96 11.26 -8.22 11.94
C GLU A 96 10.99 -7.91 10.47
N LYS A 97 12.04 -8.01 9.63
CA LYS A 97 11.93 -7.70 8.20
C LYS A 97 11.02 -8.69 7.48
N ASN A 98 10.42 -8.24 6.39
CA ASN A 98 9.50 -9.06 5.57
C ASN A 98 8.28 -9.59 6.35
N LYS A 99 7.87 -8.88 7.39
CA LYS A 99 6.74 -9.25 8.23
C LYS A 99 5.92 -8.02 8.59
N ILE A 100 4.60 -8.18 8.61
CA ILE A 100 3.69 -7.17 9.12
C ILE A 100 3.53 -7.34 10.62
N ASP A 101 3.59 -6.24 11.35
CA ASP A 101 3.29 -6.18 12.78
C ASP A 101 2.69 -4.82 13.14
N PHE A 102 2.15 -4.68 14.34
CA PHE A 102 1.74 -3.38 14.83
C PHE A 102 2.95 -2.45 14.91
N ALA A 103 2.81 -1.25 14.35
CA ALA A 103 3.89 -0.30 14.25
C ALA A 103 3.57 1.00 15.01
N ALA A 104 4.52 1.46 15.82
CA ALA A 104 4.42 2.76 16.48
C ALA A 104 4.76 3.91 15.51
N GLU A 105 5.67 3.65 14.56
CA GLU A 105 6.13 4.61 13.57
C GLU A 105 6.12 3.99 12.17
N THR A 106 5.76 4.79 11.19
CA THR A 106 5.82 4.46 9.76
C THR A 106 6.91 5.29 9.08
N SER A 107 7.20 4.99 7.82
CA SER A 107 8.13 5.79 7.03
C SER A 107 7.61 7.20 6.82
N SER A 108 8.52 8.16 6.81
CA SER A 108 8.27 9.56 6.48
C SER A 108 9.00 9.94 5.19
N ASP A 109 8.77 11.15 4.70
CA ASP A 109 9.41 11.65 3.49
C ASP A 109 10.95 11.63 3.59
N ASN A 110 11.49 11.82 4.80
CA ASN A 110 12.93 11.77 5.04
C ASN A 110 13.53 10.37 4.85
N ASN A 111 12.71 9.34 4.86
CA ASN A 111 13.15 7.97 4.64
C ASN A 111 13.19 7.56 3.16
N VAL A 112 12.56 8.36 2.29
CA VAL A 112 12.56 8.12 0.84
C VAL A 112 13.96 8.35 0.29
N THR A 113 14.54 7.34 -0.36
CA THR A 113 15.90 7.41 -0.90
C THR A 113 15.96 8.19 -2.20
N ARG A 114 14.96 8.03 -3.05
CA ARG A 114 14.82 8.72 -4.33
C ARG A 114 13.38 8.63 -4.83
N ARG A 115 13.02 9.49 -5.75
CA ARG A 115 11.69 9.46 -6.37
C ARG A 115 11.76 8.72 -7.70
N THR A 116 11.19 7.53 -7.76
CA THR A 116 11.01 6.75 -8.99
C THR A 116 9.66 7.03 -9.63
N TRP A 117 8.69 7.42 -8.80
CA TRP A 117 7.34 7.79 -9.23
C TRP A 117 6.96 9.16 -8.69
N LEU A 118 6.28 9.93 -9.51
CA LEU A 118 5.60 11.15 -9.12
C LEU A 118 4.10 10.93 -9.25
N PRO A 119 3.38 10.67 -8.15
CA PRO A 119 1.93 10.58 -8.21
C PRO A 119 1.34 11.96 -8.52
N VAL A 120 0.46 12.01 -9.52
CA VAL A 120 -0.31 13.21 -9.86
C VAL A 120 -1.78 12.89 -9.70
N ASP A 121 -2.43 13.58 -8.78
CA ASP A 121 -3.88 13.51 -8.58
C ASP A 121 -4.53 14.71 -9.27
N ILE A 122 -5.36 14.43 -10.25
CA ILE A 122 -6.10 15.45 -11.02
C ILE A 122 -7.56 15.31 -10.66
N ASP A 123 -8.02 16.16 -9.77
CA ASP A 123 -9.40 16.17 -9.33
C ASP A 123 -10.16 17.32 -10.01
N PRO A 124 -11.29 17.05 -10.70
CA PRO A 124 -12.10 18.11 -11.28
C PRO A 124 -12.71 18.98 -10.17
N LEU A 125 -12.81 20.28 -10.43
CA LEU A 125 -13.53 21.20 -9.52
C LEU A 125 -14.97 20.73 -9.37
N ARG A 126 -15.33 20.34 -8.16
CA ARG A 126 -16.65 19.85 -7.80
C ARG A 126 -16.98 20.17 -6.35
N PRO A 127 -18.27 20.25 -5.98
CA PRO A 127 -18.67 20.35 -4.60
C PRO A 127 -18.19 19.16 -3.78
N SER A 128 -17.83 19.37 -2.52
CA SER A 128 -17.44 18.30 -1.61
C SER A 128 -18.54 17.22 -1.51
N GLY A 129 -18.15 15.96 -1.56
CA GLY A 129 -19.06 14.82 -1.46
C GLY A 129 -19.78 14.43 -2.76
N VAL A 130 -19.50 15.10 -3.87
CA VAL A 130 -20.06 14.77 -5.19
C VAL A 130 -19.06 13.96 -5.99
N SER A 131 -19.48 12.80 -6.50
CA SER A 131 -18.63 11.98 -7.39
C SER A 131 -18.39 12.68 -8.73
N ALA A 132 -17.23 12.43 -9.34
CA ALA A 132 -16.97 12.88 -10.71
C ALA A 132 -17.96 12.22 -11.67
N THR A 133 -18.77 13.02 -12.35
CA THR A 133 -19.60 12.55 -13.45
C THR A 133 -18.82 12.60 -14.75
N LYS A 134 -19.06 11.65 -15.65
CA LYS A 134 -18.53 11.75 -17.01
C LYS A 134 -19.02 13.06 -17.61
N ALA A 135 -18.09 13.94 -18.00
CA ALA A 135 -18.45 15.12 -18.76
C ALA A 135 -19.15 14.68 -20.05
N THR A 136 -20.41 15.04 -20.20
CA THR A 136 -21.09 14.92 -21.47
C THR A 136 -20.38 15.90 -22.42
N PRO A 137 -19.83 15.46 -23.56
CA PRO A 137 -19.23 16.41 -24.48
C PRO A 137 -20.31 17.41 -24.88
N SER A 138 -20.09 18.67 -24.55
CA SER A 138 -20.93 19.76 -25.05
C SER A 138 -20.86 19.71 -26.55
N ARG A 139 -21.99 19.45 -27.22
CA ARG A 139 -22.11 19.70 -28.66
C ARG A 139 -21.84 21.19 -28.85
N CYS A 140 -20.71 21.51 -29.44
CA CYS A 140 -20.55 22.81 -30.09
C CYS A 140 -21.57 22.87 -31.21
N GLY A 141 -22.57 23.71 -31.04
CA GLY A 141 -23.46 24.12 -32.12
C GLY A 141 -22.76 25.13 -33.02
#